data_c18d72d57abd84c3db83387f7c9e18e3
#
_entry.id   c18d72d57abd84c3db83387f7c9e18e3
#
_cell.length_a   1.000
_cell.length_b   1.000
_cell.length_c   1.000
_cell.angle_alpha   90.00
_cell.angle_beta   90.00
_cell.angle_gamma   90.00
#
_symmetry.space_group_name_H-M   'P 1'
#
loop_
_entity.id
_entity.type
_entity.pdbx_description
1 polymer ?
#
loop_
_entity_poly.entity_id
_entity_poly.type
_entity_poly.pdbx_seq_one_letter_code
_entity_poly.pdbx_strand_id
1 'polypeptide(L)'
;MKFLLNIGLMLLGFNTIAQTLLPIPDTLSGPNYVLNMHKDSVQFFSGNISHTYAFNQYKYLGPTLIFNKGANVNITVNNQIGDTTTVHWHGIHLPTKWDGGPHTPILPNATWSPSFTVMDNAATYWYHPHMHMKTAEQAIKGAAGLI
;
A
#
# COMPACT_ATOMS: atom_id res chain seq x y z
N MET A 1 61.32 -35.99 -22.46
CA MET A 1 60.24 -35.21 -23.07
C MET A 1 59.10 -35.13 -22.04
N LYS A 2 58.94 -33.99 -21.36
CA LYS A 2 57.88 -33.79 -20.33
C LYS A 2 56.75 -33.05 -21.04
N PHE A 3 55.59 -33.70 -21.16
CA PHE A 3 54.34 -33.07 -21.60
C PHE A 3 53.75 -32.30 -20.44
N LEU A 4 53.67 -30.98 -20.53
CA LEU A 4 52.91 -30.12 -19.61
C LEU A 4 51.49 -30.07 -20.12
N LEU A 5 50.56 -30.66 -19.37
CA LEU A 5 49.11 -30.60 -19.65
C LEU A 5 48.58 -29.30 -19.04
N ASN A 6 48.33 -28.28 -19.88
CA ASN A 6 47.67 -27.06 -19.45
C ASN A 6 46.12 -27.33 -19.35
N ILE A 7 45.61 -27.48 -18.12
CA ILE A 7 44.19 -27.49 -17.84
C ILE A 7 43.72 -26.04 -17.77
N GLY A 8 43.14 -25.55 -18.84
CA GLY A 8 42.46 -24.26 -18.86
C GLY A 8 41.16 -24.35 -18.01
N LEU A 9 41.15 -23.71 -16.85
CA LEU A 9 39.95 -23.57 -16.03
C LEU A 9 39.02 -22.55 -16.71
N MET A 10 37.98 -23.04 -17.36
CA MET A 10 36.94 -22.21 -17.97
C MET A 10 35.99 -21.75 -16.85
N LEU A 11 36.17 -20.53 -16.36
CA LEU A 11 35.25 -19.87 -15.43
C LEU A 11 33.96 -19.52 -16.21
N LEU A 12 32.93 -20.40 -16.10
CA LEU A 12 31.58 -20.08 -16.51
C LEU A 12 31.02 -19.07 -15.51
N GLY A 13 31.02 -17.80 -15.90
CA GLY A 13 30.32 -16.74 -15.17
C GLY A 13 28.83 -16.97 -15.24
N PHE A 14 28.24 -17.48 -14.16
CA PHE A 14 26.78 -17.47 -14.01
C PHE A 14 26.35 -16.03 -13.71
N ASN A 15 25.75 -15.36 -14.71
CA ASN A 15 25.02 -14.13 -14.45
C ASN A 15 23.74 -14.50 -13.69
N THR A 16 23.79 -14.50 -12.37
CA THR A 16 22.59 -14.60 -11.56
C THR A 16 21.87 -13.26 -11.62
N ILE A 17 20.80 -13.17 -12.41
CA ILE A 17 19.83 -12.08 -12.31
C ILE A 17 19.06 -12.30 -11.00
N ALA A 18 19.66 -11.84 -9.89
CA ALA A 18 19.11 -12.01 -8.55
C ALA A 18 18.13 -10.89 -8.16
N GLN A 19 17.73 -10.03 -9.09
CA GLN A 19 16.85 -8.89 -8.79
C GLN A 19 15.51 -9.05 -9.50
N THR A 20 14.48 -9.31 -8.72
CA THR A 20 13.09 -9.09 -9.14
C THR A 20 12.83 -7.58 -9.06
N LEU A 21 12.29 -6.99 -10.12
CA LEU A 21 11.88 -5.58 -10.08
C LEU A 21 10.87 -5.38 -8.96
N LEU A 22 11.11 -4.37 -8.12
CA LEU A 22 10.16 -3.97 -7.08
C LEU A 22 8.88 -3.48 -7.77
N PRO A 23 7.71 -4.07 -7.50
CA PRO A 23 6.45 -3.54 -8.00
C PRO A 23 6.18 -2.19 -7.32
N ILE A 24 6.21 -1.12 -8.11
CA ILE A 24 5.90 0.23 -7.64
C ILE A 24 4.41 0.46 -7.91
N PRO A 25 3.58 0.74 -6.89
CA PRO A 25 2.18 1.06 -7.10
C PRO A 25 2.00 2.31 -7.97
N ASP A 26 0.96 2.30 -8.82
CA ASP A 26 0.59 3.47 -9.60
C ASP A 26 0.25 4.66 -8.70
N THR A 27 0.36 5.86 -9.25
CA THR A 27 0.00 7.08 -8.55
C THR A 27 -1.41 7.52 -8.94
N LEU A 28 -2.18 8.01 -7.96
CA LEU A 28 -3.41 8.75 -8.18
C LEU A 28 -3.15 10.23 -7.88
N SER A 29 -3.53 11.09 -8.80
CA SER A 29 -3.38 12.54 -8.68
C SER A 29 -4.72 13.23 -8.91
N GLY A 30 -4.88 14.43 -8.35
CA GLY A 30 -6.07 15.25 -8.58
C GLY A 30 -6.68 15.71 -7.28
N PRO A 31 -7.82 16.38 -7.26
CA PRO A 31 -8.48 16.68 -6.01
C PRO A 31 -9.41 15.56 -5.55
N ASN A 32 -9.82 14.62 -6.40
CA ASN A 32 -10.78 13.56 -6.09
C ASN A 32 -10.15 12.19 -6.20
N TYR A 33 -10.27 11.40 -5.13
CA TYR A 33 -9.69 10.07 -5.01
C TYR A 33 -10.76 9.04 -4.65
N VAL A 34 -10.68 7.85 -5.22
CA VAL A 34 -11.54 6.73 -4.85
C VAL A 34 -10.67 5.55 -4.42
N LEU A 35 -10.92 5.06 -3.22
CA LEU A 35 -10.24 3.93 -2.60
C LEU A 35 -11.28 2.82 -2.33
N ASN A 36 -11.33 1.82 -3.18
CA ASN A 36 -12.17 0.63 -2.99
C ASN A 36 -11.37 -0.44 -2.27
N MET A 37 -11.55 -0.57 -0.96
CA MET A 37 -10.87 -1.57 -0.15
C MET A 37 -11.58 -2.92 -0.28
N HIS A 38 -10.84 -3.99 -0.59
CA HIS A 38 -11.39 -5.33 -0.79
C HIS A 38 -10.44 -6.43 -0.28
N LYS A 39 -10.95 -7.66 -0.22
CA LYS A 39 -10.16 -8.87 0.04
C LYS A 39 -9.56 -9.39 -1.24
N ASP A 40 -8.32 -9.89 -1.16
CA ASP A 40 -7.66 -10.59 -2.23
C ASP A 40 -6.70 -11.65 -1.66
N SER A 41 -5.81 -12.17 -2.48
CA SER A 41 -4.78 -13.11 -2.09
C SER A 41 -3.54 -12.98 -2.98
N VAL A 42 -2.36 -13.15 -2.37
CA VAL A 42 -1.06 -13.10 -3.04
C VAL A 42 -0.22 -14.30 -2.61
N GLN A 43 0.51 -14.86 -3.54
CA GLN A 43 1.57 -15.81 -3.27
C GLN A 43 2.91 -15.08 -3.24
N PHE A 44 3.38 -14.71 -2.04
CA PHE A 44 4.69 -14.05 -1.87
C PHE A 44 5.86 -15.01 -2.01
N PHE A 45 5.65 -16.26 -1.59
CA PHE A 45 6.65 -17.33 -1.65
C PHE A 45 6.02 -18.59 -2.23
N SER A 46 6.84 -19.48 -2.78
CA SER A 46 6.36 -20.76 -3.31
C SER A 46 5.66 -21.58 -2.20
N GLY A 47 4.50 -22.15 -2.52
CA GLY A 47 3.76 -23.09 -1.68
C GLY A 47 2.53 -22.51 -0.96
N ASN A 48 2.58 -21.30 -0.41
CA ASN A 48 1.49 -20.75 0.40
C ASN A 48 0.85 -19.51 -0.21
N ILE A 49 -0.47 -19.45 -0.16
CA ILE A 49 -1.25 -18.26 -0.51
C ILE A 49 -1.52 -17.47 0.76
N SER A 50 -1.22 -16.18 0.74
CA SER A 50 -1.54 -15.23 1.80
C SER A 50 -2.84 -14.50 1.48
N HIS A 51 -3.79 -14.52 2.40
CA HIS A 51 -5.00 -13.69 2.31
C HIS A 51 -4.65 -12.23 2.61
N THR A 52 -5.01 -11.33 1.70
CA THR A 52 -4.62 -9.94 1.73
C THR A 52 -5.83 -9.00 1.73
N TYR A 53 -5.57 -7.75 2.05
CA TYR A 53 -6.41 -6.61 1.76
C TYR A 53 -5.69 -5.71 0.74
N ALA A 54 -6.47 -5.06 -0.09
CA ALA A 54 -5.94 -4.19 -1.12
C ALA A 54 -6.92 -3.06 -1.45
N PHE A 55 -6.47 -2.11 -2.23
CA PHE A 55 -7.32 -1.04 -2.76
C PHE A 55 -7.34 -1.11 -4.30
N ASN A 56 -8.48 -0.79 -4.88
CA ASN A 56 -8.70 -0.66 -6.32
C ASN A 56 -8.34 -1.95 -7.08
N GLN A 57 -7.42 -1.90 -8.05
CA GLN A 57 -7.00 -3.05 -8.86
C GLN A 57 -5.89 -3.89 -8.23
N TYR A 58 -5.39 -3.51 -7.06
CA TYR A 58 -4.25 -4.21 -6.43
C TYR A 58 -4.71 -5.46 -5.69
N LYS A 59 -3.74 -6.35 -5.45
CA LYS A 59 -3.93 -7.56 -4.62
C LYS A 59 -3.32 -7.44 -3.24
N TYR A 60 -2.48 -6.43 -3.04
CA TYR A 60 -1.81 -6.10 -1.80
C TYR A 60 -1.42 -4.63 -1.83
N LEU A 61 -1.64 -3.90 -0.77
CA LEU A 61 -1.46 -2.46 -0.68
C LEU A 61 -2.45 -1.68 -1.57
N GLY A 62 -2.20 -0.41 -1.75
CA GLY A 62 -2.99 0.50 -2.54
C GLY A 62 -2.12 1.45 -3.35
N PRO A 63 -2.73 2.32 -4.18
CA PRO A 63 -2.02 3.29 -4.97
C PRO A 63 -1.30 4.33 -4.10
N THR A 64 -0.27 4.96 -4.64
CA THR A 64 0.31 6.16 -4.05
C THR A 64 -0.56 7.37 -4.37
N LEU A 65 -0.99 8.11 -3.34
CA LEU A 65 -1.79 9.32 -3.51
C LEU A 65 -0.85 10.54 -3.60
N ILE A 66 -1.03 11.38 -4.60
CA ILE A 66 -0.24 12.61 -4.75
C ILE A 66 -1.10 13.80 -4.31
N PHE A 67 -0.80 14.33 -3.13
CA PHE A 67 -1.45 15.52 -2.60
C PHE A 67 -0.61 16.77 -2.90
N ASN A 68 -1.24 17.82 -3.35
CA ASN A 68 -0.59 19.12 -3.54
C ASN A 68 -0.92 20.04 -2.36
N LYS A 69 0.11 20.67 -1.76
CA LYS A 69 -0.09 21.64 -0.69
C LYS A 69 -1.02 22.76 -1.13
N GLY A 70 -1.97 23.12 -0.28
CA GLY A 70 -3.02 24.12 -0.55
C GLY A 70 -4.23 23.57 -1.30
N ALA A 71 -4.16 22.37 -1.88
CA ALA A 71 -5.32 21.80 -2.55
C ALA A 71 -6.36 21.29 -1.53
N ASN A 72 -7.64 21.41 -1.89
CA ASN A 72 -8.70 20.72 -1.16
C ASN A 72 -8.91 19.35 -1.79
N VAL A 73 -8.70 18.30 -1.04
CA VAL A 73 -8.84 16.90 -1.49
C VAL A 73 -10.17 16.32 -1.01
N ASN A 74 -10.79 15.52 -1.88
CA ASN A 74 -12.00 14.77 -1.59
C ASN A 74 -11.70 13.29 -1.81
N ILE A 75 -11.90 12.47 -0.80
CA ILE A 75 -11.57 11.05 -0.89
C ILE A 75 -12.83 10.24 -0.60
N THR A 76 -13.11 9.25 -1.42
CA THR A 76 -14.19 8.29 -1.20
C THR A 76 -13.57 6.94 -0.87
N VAL A 77 -13.80 6.44 0.33
CA VAL A 77 -13.34 5.13 0.79
C VAL A 77 -14.53 4.19 0.85
N ASN A 78 -14.54 3.16 0.03
CA ASN A 78 -15.56 2.11 0.03
C ASN A 78 -15.00 0.86 0.73
N ASN A 79 -15.61 0.45 1.83
CA ASN A 79 -15.17 -0.71 2.60
C ASN A 79 -15.88 -1.99 2.12
N GLN A 80 -15.17 -2.85 1.41
CA GLN A 80 -15.66 -4.15 0.92
C GLN A 80 -14.92 -5.36 1.52
N ILE A 81 -14.16 -5.15 2.63
CA ILE A 81 -13.41 -6.26 3.26
C ILE A 81 -14.29 -7.18 4.13
N GLY A 82 -15.57 -6.83 4.34
CA GLY A 82 -16.48 -7.61 5.18
C GLY A 82 -16.15 -7.54 6.68
N ASP A 83 -15.37 -6.55 7.10
CA ASP A 83 -15.04 -6.24 8.50
C ASP A 83 -15.02 -4.73 8.70
N THR A 84 -15.14 -4.26 9.94
CA THR A 84 -15.02 -2.84 10.28
C THR A 84 -13.55 -2.41 10.16
N THR A 85 -13.33 -1.26 9.52
CA THR A 85 -12.00 -0.67 9.33
C THR A 85 -12.01 0.84 9.54
N THR A 86 -10.88 1.49 9.38
CA THR A 86 -10.70 2.93 9.22
C THR A 86 -9.65 3.18 8.15
N VAL A 87 -9.48 4.42 7.69
CA VAL A 87 -8.32 4.84 6.89
C VAL A 87 -7.79 6.13 7.50
N HIS A 88 -6.67 6.00 8.20
CA HIS A 88 -5.97 7.11 8.85
C HIS A 88 -4.87 7.66 7.93
N TRP A 89 -4.79 8.97 7.86
CA TRP A 89 -3.80 9.72 7.05
C TRP A 89 -2.58 10.05 7.92
N HIS A 90 -1.69 9.09 8.06
CA HIS A 90 -0.59 9.16 9.02
C HIS A 90 0.40 10.29 8.69
N GLY A 91 0.53 11.21 9.64
CA GLY A 91 1.43 12.35 9.56
C GLY A 91 0.82 13.61 8.92
N ILE A 92 -0.37 13.54 8.35
CA ILE A 92 -1.07 14.68 7.76
C ILE A 92 -1.81 15.47 8.84
N HIS A 93 -1.65 16.80 8.86
CA HIS A 93 -2.38 17.70 9.74
C HIS A 93 -3.74 18.07 9.13
N LEU A 94 -4.81 17.60 9.75
CA LEU A 94 -6.16 17.79 9.25
C LEU A 94 -7.19 17.84 10.39
N PRO A 95 -8.43 18.29 10.13
CA PRO A 95 -9.48 18.30 11.15
C PRO A 95 -9.78 16.89 11.66
N THR A 96 -9.88 16.72 12.98
CA THR A 96 -10.07 15.44 13.68
C THR A 96 -11.21 14.59 13.11
N LYS A 97 -12.29 15.21 12.62
CA LYS A 97 -13.44 14.49 12.00
C LYS A 97 -13.05 13.74 10.72
N TRP A 98 -11.93 14.10 10.09
CA TRP A 98 -11.43 13.50 8.86
C TRP A 98 -10.14 12.69 9.06
N ASP A 99 -9.65 12.60 10.28
CA ASP A 99 -8.40 11.93 10.64
C ASP A 99 -8.40 10.42 10.37
N GLY A 100 -9.58 9.79 10.39
CA GLY A 100 -9.69 8.34 10.16
C GLY A 100 -9.14 7.49 11.30
N GLY A 101 -9.02 8.06 12.49
CA GLY A 101 -8.62 7.34 13.70
C GLY A 101 -9.68 6.34 14.19
N PRO A 102 -9.49 5.72 15.38
CA PRO A 102 -10.34 4.63 15.86
C PRO A 102 -11.80 5.03 16.10
N HIS A 103 -12.09 6.33 16.19
CA HIS A 103 -13.44 6.88 16.39
C HIS A 103 -14.19 7.16 15.08
N THR A 104 -13.61 6.82 13.94
CA THR A 104 -14.21 7.01 12.61
C THR A 104 -14.34 5.65 11.89
N PRO A 105 -15.10 4.69 12.45
CA PRO A 105 -15.22 3.36 11.88
C PRO A 105 -15.99 3.40 10.55
N ILE A 106 -15.48 2.67 9.57
CA ILE A 106 -16.15 2.41 8.30
C ILE A 106 -16.69 0.98 8.38
N LEU A 107 -18.00 0.83 8.51
CA LEU A 107 -18.64 -0.47 8.62
C LEU A 107 -18.52 -1.27 7.32
N PRO A 108 -18.71 -2.61 7.35
CA PRO A 108 -18.76 -3.41 6.13
C PRO A 108 -19.79 -2.87 5.14
N ASN A 109 -19.39 -2.74 3.88
CA ASN A 109 -20.17 -2.19 2.76
C ASN A 109 -20.56 -0.71 2.91
N ALA A 110 -19.98 0.00 3.88
CA ALA A 110 -20.16 1.44 4.02
C ALA A 110 -19.12 2.25 3.24
N THR A 111 -19.46 3.50 2.99
CA THR A 111 -18.61 4.51 2.36
C THR A 111 -18.31 5.62 3.37
N TRP A 112 -17.07 6.08 3.39
CA TRP A 112 -16.63 7.26 4.14
C TRP A 112 -16.01 8.26 3.16
N SER A 113 -16.37 9.54 3.29
CA SER A 113 -15.98 10.56 2.32
C SER A 113 -15.34 11.79 2.99
N PRO A 114 -14.08 11.70 3.44
CA PRO A 114 -13.36 12.84 4.01
C PRO A 114 -13.01 13.89 2.95
N SER A 115 -13.06 15.15 3.38
CA SER A 115 -12.63 16.31 2.57
C SER A 115 -11.87 17.28 3.43
N PHE A 116 -10.64 17.64 3.01
CA PHE A 116 -9.78 18.55 3.76
C PHE A 116 -8.79 19.28 2.86
N THR A 117 -8.27 20.40 3.35
CA THR A 117 -7.19 21.13 2.68
C THR A 117 -5.84 20.60 3.13
N VAL A 118 -4.95 20.30 2.20
CA VAL A 118 -3.59 19.84 2.47
C VAL A 118 -2.73 21.00 2.94
N MET A 119 -2.30 20.97 4.20
CA MET A 119 -1.51 22.06 4.80
C MET A 119 -0.02 21.70 4.92
N ASP A 120 0.31 20.43 4.81
CA ASP A 120 1.63 19.88 5.08
C ASP A 120 2.65 20.22 4.00
N ASN A 121 3.92 20.21 4.37
CA ASN A 121 5.02 20.32 3.43
C ASN A 121 5.20 18.99 2.70
N ALA A 122 5.85 19.05 1.52
CA ALA A 122 6.19 17.85 0.76
C ALA A 122 7.06 16.89 1.57
N ALA A 123 6.60 15.67 1.73
CA ALA A 123 7.28 14.57 2.40
C ALA A 123 6.62 13.25 1.97
N THR A 124 7.14 12.14 2.45
CA THR A 124 6.47 10.84 2.32
C THR A 124 5.60 10.60 3.54
N TYR A 125 4.32 10.46 3.30
CA TYR A 125 3.31 10.07 4.27
C TYR A 125 2.70 8.72 3.86
N TRP A 126 1.76 8.20 4.63
CA TRP A 126 1.08 6.96 4.29
C TRP A 126 -0.33 6.92 4.86
N TYR A 127 -1.19 6.09 4.29
CA TYR A 127 -2.50 5.81 4.82
C TYR A 127 -2.61 4.34 5.23
N HIS A 128 -3.31 4.09 6.34
CA HIS A 128 -3.46 2.75 6.91
C HIS A 128 -4.65 2.67 7.85
N PRO A 129 -5.14 1.46 8.21
CA PRO A 129 -6.16 1.29 9.23
C PRO A 129 -5.68 1.73 10.61
N HIS A 130 -6.60 2.28 11.39
CA HIS A 130 -6.37 2.60 12.81
C HIS A 130 -7.50 2.06 13.70
N MET A 131 -8.20 0.99 13.24
CA MET A 131 -9.28 0.38 13.99
C MET A 131 -8.75 -0.30 15.26
N HIS A 132 -9.38 -0.02 16.41
CA HIS A 132 -8.98 -0.61 17.68
C HIS A 132 -8.89 -2.14 17.61
N MET A 133 -7.80 -2.72 18.12
CA MET A 133 -7.43 -4.14 18.10
C MET A 133 -7.30 -4.80 16.71
N LYS A 134 -7.43 -4.05 15.60
CA LYS A 134 -7.34 -4.58 14.23
C LYS A 134 -6.28 -3.90 13.39
N THR A 135 -5.67 -2.81 13.87
CA THR A 135 -4.70 -2.01 13.11
C THR A 135 -3.57 -2.87 12.55
N ALA A 136 -2.90 -3.65 13.40
CA ALA A 136 -1.76 -4.47 12.98
C ALA A 136 -2.16 -5.53 11.95
N GLU A 137 -3.25 -6.26 12.23
CA GLU A 137 -3.74 -7.30 11.31
C GLU A 137 -4.09 -6.73 9.94
N GLN A 138 -4.89 -5.66 9.91
CA GLN A 138 -5.36 -5.09 8.64
C GLN A 138 -4.22 -4.43 7.85
N ALA A 139 -3.27 -3.76 8.54
CA ALA A 139 -2.11 -3.15 7.90
C ALA A 139 -1.16 -4.22 7.31
N ILE A 140 -0.83 -5.27 8.07
CA ILE A 140 0.01 -6.39 7.60
C ILE A 140 -0.64 -7.11 6.40
N LYS A 141 -1.96 -7.23 6.39
CA LYS A 141 -2.70 -7.79 5.26
C LYS A 141 -2.69 -6.91 4.02
N GLY A 142 -2.20 -5.66 4.10
CA GLY A 142 -2.02 -4.78 2.94
C GLY A 142 -3.04 -3.65 2.83
N ALA A 143 -3.83 -3.36 3.86
CA ALA A 143 -4.77 -2.23 3.83
C ALA A 143 -4.04 -0.87 3.99
N ALA A 144 -3.01 -0.61 3.23
CA ALA A 144 -2.16 0.57 3.34
C ALA A 144 -1.66 1.07 1.97
N GLY A 145 -1.16 2.31 1.91
CA GLY A 145 -0.49 2.88 0.75
C GLY A 145 0.23 4.18 1.10
N LEU A 146 1.00 4.72 0.18
CA LEU A 146 1.77 5.95 0.37
C LEU A 146 0.97 7.20 -0.01
N ILE A 147 1.41 8.35 0.53
CA ILE A 147 0.96 9.70 0.15
C ILE A 147 2.19 10.55 -0.14
#